data_e9dfd6439ab99fcafbd339af565529c3
#
_entry.id   e9dfd6439ab99fcafbd339af565529c3
#
_cell.length_a   1.000
_cell.length_b   1.000
_cell.length_c   1.000
_cell.angle_alpha   90.00
_cell.angle_beta   90.00
_cell.angle_gamma   90.00
#
_symmetry.space_group_name_H-M   'P 1'
#
loop_
_entity.id
_entity.type
_entity.pdbx_description
1 polymer ?
#
loop_
_entity_poly.entity_id
_entity_poly.type
_entity_poly.pdbx_seq_one_letter_code
_entity_poly.pdbx_strand_id
1 'polypeptide(L)'
;MSFDSLGLIDPLLRNLQDLNYETPTPVQAKAIPAVLAGEDVMAAAQTGTGKTAGFALPLLQRLVQLGPQVANNRARVLVLVPTRELAEQVLQSFVAYGKGLGLRFLAAYGGVSINPQMMKLRKGVDVLVATPGRLLDLNRQNAVQFDQVQTLVLDEADRMLDLGFARELNAVFAALPAQRQTLLFSATFTDDIRTMAANILREPIDISVSPRNATASKIRQWVIPVDKRNKPDLFMHLVAENDWKHALVFVKTRNGVDYLAGVLDEAGYSVDTIHGDKPQPARLRALERFKTGEVQMLVATDVAARGLDIDDLPLVINVDLPIVAQDYVHRIGRTGRAGASGVAVSLVCADEAPQLAAIEALIQQTLRREEEPGFEAEHRVPETSATGQIIKKPKKPKKPKVSKVPSLPQGELGKQPASGKKASPQHGENKRKPATQRPASTGNSPKPASGNPFSGQKARSKPAKDSVANLLRPAGKPASGRGKR
;
A
#
# COMPACT_ATOMS: atom_id res chain seq x y z
N MET A 1 14.47 15.59 26.94
CA MET A 1 15.25 14.35 26.94
C MET A 1 16.06 14.36 25.66
N SER A 2 17.38 14.15 25.71
CA SER A 2 18.25 14.07 24.53
C SER A 2 18.56 12.62 24.19
N PHE A 3 19.07 12.33 22.98
CA PHE A 3 19.51 11.00 22.59
C PHE A 3 20.67 10.49 23.46
N ASP A 4 21.53 11.39 23.98
CA ASP A 4 22.62 11.03 24.89
C ASP A 4 22.11 10.34 26.17
N SER A 5 20.91 10.74 26.65
CA SER A 5 20.32 10.17 27.86
C SER A 5 19.71 8.78 27.64
N LEU A 6 19.67 8.27 26.39
CA LEU A 6 19.09 6.97 26.06
C LEU A 6 20.12 5.83 26.07
N GLY A 7 21.39 6.09 26.40
CA GLY A 7 22.45 5.08 26.50
C GLY A 7 23.03 4.63 25.15
N LEU A 8 22.89 5.46 24.12
CA LEU A 8 23.48 5.19 22.81
C LEU A 8 24.99 5.50 22.79
N ILE A 9 25.77 4.72 22.03
CA ILE A 9 27.22 4.90 21.87
C ILE A 9 27.54 6.12 21.00
N ASP A 10 28.71 6.76 21.22
CA ASP A 10 29.15 7.98 20.53
C ASP A 10 29.07 7.89 18.98
N PRO A 11 29.44 6.79 18.31
CA PRO A 11 29.32 6.72 16.85
C PRO A 11 27.90 6.89 16.35
N LEU A 12 26.90 6.34 17.07
CA LEU A 12 25.48 6.51 16.72
C LEU A 12 25.00 7.94 17.00
N LEU A 13 25.42 8.54 18.10
CA LEU A 13 25.09 9.92 18.43
C LEU A 13 25.62 10.90 17.38
N ARG A 14 26.85 10.69 16.89
CA ARG A 14 27.41 11.49 15.78
C ARG A 14 26.61 11.33 14.49
N ASN A 15 26.23 10.09 14.13
CA ASN A 15 25.42 9.86 12.94
C ASN A 15 24.04 10.51 13.06
N LEU A 16 23.44 10.55 14.25
CA LEU A 16 22.19 11.26 14.50
C LEU A 16 22.34 12.78 14.35
N GLN A 17 23.43 13.37 14.84
CA GLN A 17 23.73 14.78 14.65
C GLN A 17 23.92 15.13 13.17
N ASP A 18 24.67 14.31 12.40
CA ASP A 18 24.82 14.45 10.95
C ASP A 18 23.46 14.43 10.21
N LEU A 19 22.48 13.73 10.75
CA LEU A 19 21.12 13.60 10.21
C LEU A 19 20.14 14.62 10.80
N ASN A 20 20.59 15.58 11.60
CA ASN A 20 19.79 16.60 12.26
C ASN A 20 18.70 16.06 13.22
N TYR A 21 19.00 14.94 13.90
CA TYR A 21 18.14 14.41 14.95
C TYR A 21 18.49 15.07 16.28
N GLU A 22 17.70 16.02 16.72
CA GLU A 22 17.96 16.79 17.96
C GLU A 22 17.35 16.13 19.20
N THR A 23 16.08 15.76 19.11
CA THR A 23 15.31 15.21 20.24
C THR A 23 14.60 13.92 19.87
N PRO A 24 14.62 12.90 20.77
CA PRO A 24 13.91 11.66 20.53
C PRO A 24 12.40 11.87 20.59
N THR A 25 11.70 11.23 19.66
CA THR A 25 10.24 11.15 19.71
C THR A 25 9.78 10.31 20.92
N PRO A 26 8.51 10.45 21.35
CA PRO A 26 8.00 9.66 22.48
C PRO A 26 8.12 8.12 22.31
N VAL A 27 8.02 7.61 21.07
CA VAL A 27 8.22 6.17 20.81
C VAL A 27 9.70 5.80 20.93
N GLN A 28 10.61 6.62 20.43
CA GLN A 28 12.05 6.39 20.52
C GLN A 28 12.53 6.43 21.99
N ALA A 29 12.08 7.42 22.76
CA ALA A 29 12.43 7.57 24.16
C ALA A 29 12.07 6.35 25.02
N LYS A 30 10.99 5.65 24.67
CA LYS A 30 10.54 4.42 25.36
C LYS A 30 11.15 3.15 24.77
N ALA A 31 11.21 3.05 23.43
CA ALA A 31 11.63 1.84 22.76
C ALA A 31 13.15 1.61 22.86
N ILE A 32 13.98 2.66 22.69
CA ILE A 32 15.44 2.51 22.69
C ILE A 32 15.96 1.86 23.96
N PRO A 33 15.62 2.31 25.18
CA PRO A 33 16.08 1.65 26.41
C PRO A 33 15.58 0.22 26.55
N ALA A 34 14.30 -0.05 26.23
CA ALA A 34 13.73 -1.40 26.32
C ALA A 34 14.44 -2.38 25.37
N VAL A 35 14.70 -1.96 24.13
CA VAL A 35 15.42 -2.80 23.15
C VAL A 35 16.88 -3.03 23.57
N LEU A 36 17.56 -2.03 24.14
CA LEU A 36 18.92 -2.17 24.68
C LEU A 36 18.96 -3.16 25.86
N ALA A 37 17.95 -3.16 26.70
CA ALA A 37 17.80 -4.09 27.82
C ALA A 37 17.55 -5.54 27.36
N GLY A 38 17.20 -5.75 26.06
CA GLY A 38 16.91 -7.09 25.52
C GLY A 38 15.45 -7.51 25.67
N GLU A 39 14.58 -6.63 26.13
CA GLU A 39 13.16 -6.88 26.33
C GLU A 39 12.42 -6.98 25.00
N ASP A 40 11.37 -7.81 24.95
CA ASP A 40 10.43 -7.78 23.85
C ASP A 40 9.59 -6.51 23.91
N VAL A 41 9.25 -5.95 22.75
CA VAL A 41 8.52 -4.69 22.66
C VAL A 41 7.28 -4.85 21.79
N MET A 42 6.16 -4.32 22.28
CA MET A 42 4.92 -4.14 21.52
C MET A 42 4.61 -2.64 21.46
N ALA A 43 4.78 -2.02 20.27
CA ALA A 43 4.66 -0.59 20.13
C ALA A 43 3.50 -0.17 19.21
N ALA A 44 2.54 0.54 19.79
CA ALA A 44 1.48 1.24 19.06
C ALA A 44 1.99 2.59 18.55
N ALA A 45 2.38 2.66 17.28
CA ALA A 45 2.92 3.88 16.70
C ALA A 45 2.61 3.98 15.21
N GLN A 46 2.10 5.13 14.77
CA GLN A 46 1.80 5.41 13.36
C GLN A 46 3.08 5.61 12.55
N THR A 47 2.99 5.55 11.21
CA THR A 47 4.09 5.93 10.31
C THR A 47 4.50 7.38 10.58
N GLY A 48 5.79 7.72 10.42
CA GLY A 48 6.33 9.07 10.69
C GLY A 48 6.55 9.43 12.16
N THR A 49 6.24 8.55 13.12
CA THR A 49 6.55 8.77 14.54
C THR A 49 8.00 8.45 14.92
N GLY A 50 8.82 8.04 13.94
CA GLY A 50 10.21 7.69 14.16
C GLY A 50 10.45 6.26 14.67
N LYS A 51 9.50 5.32 14.44
CA LYS A 51 9.61 3.89 14.83
C LYS A 51 10.93 3.27 14.38
N THR A 52 11.33 3.50 13.13
CA THR A 52 12.52 2.91 12.54
C THR A 52 13.77 3.22 13.36
N ALA A 53 13.99 4.47 13.75
CA ALA A 53 15.10 4.82 14.64
C ALA A 53 14.94 4.20 16.04
N GLY A 54 13.69 4.06 16.54
CA GLY A 54 13.39 3.43 17.83
C GLY A 54 13.87 1.99 17.94
N PHE A 55 13.88 1.22 16.85
CA PHE A 55 14.45 -0.13 16.86
C PHE A 55 15.84 -0.21 16.22
N ALA A 56 16.13 0.55 15.17
CA ALA A 56 17.39 0.41 14.44
C ALA A 56 18.60 0.84 15.26
N LEU A 57 18.52 1.98 15.97
CA LEU A 57 19.62 2.50 16.78
C LEU A 57 20.08 1.53 17.87
N PRO A 58 19.20 1.00 18.76
CA PRO A 58 19.62 0.06 19.77
C PRO A 58 20.08 -1.28 19.19
N LEU A 59 19.52 -1.73 18.07
CA LEU A 59 19.96 -2.96 17.41
C LEU A 59 21.35 -2.80 16.80
N LEU A 60 21.67 -1.67 16.17
CA LEU A 60 23.01 -1.36 15.68
C LEU A 60 24.02 -1.37 16.82
N GLN A 61 23.72 -0.75 17.97
CA GLN A 61 24.58 -0.78 19.13
C GLN A 61 24.86 -2.20 19.63
N ARG A 62 23.82 -3.01 19.78
CA ARG A 62 23.96 -4.42 20.20
C ARG A 62 24.81 -5.23 19.20
N LEU A 63 24.62 -5.02 17.90
CA LEU A 63 25.41 -5.69 16.87
C LEU A 63 26.90 -5.32 16.95
N VAL A 64 27.22 -4.05 17.23
CA VAL A 64 28.60 -3.58 17.43
C VAL A 64 29.23 -4.23 18.67
N GLN A 65 28.50 -4.26 19.80
CA GLN A 65 28.95 -4.85 21.06
C GLN A 65 29.21 -6.35 20.95
N LEU A 66 28.40 -7.07 20.16
CA LEU A 66 28.55 -8.51 19.92
C LEU A 66 29.70 -8.85 18.94
N GLY A 67 30.27 -7.85 18.28
CA GLY A 67 31.36 -8.01 17.30
C GLY A 67 30.92 -8.63 15.96
N PRO A 68 31.84 -8.78 14.99
CA PRO A 68 31.56 -9.25 13.64
C PRO A 68 31.51 -10.79 13.58
N GLN A 69 30.37 -11.42 13.90
CA GLN A 69 30.24 -12.89 13.96
C GLN A 69 29.05 -13.45 13.17
N VAL A 70 28.76 -12.92 11.99
CA VAL A 70 27.72 -13.55 11.17
C VAL A 70 28.31 -14.54 10.16
N ALA A 71 27.87 -15.79 10.19
CA ALA A 71 28.30 -16.83 9.29
C ALA A 71 27.70 -16.65 7.86
N ASN A 72 28.27 -17.38 6.91
CA ASN A 72 27.75 -17.39 5.52
C ASN A 72 26.28 -17.81 5.48
N ASN A 73 25.50 -17.14 4.62
CA ASN A 73 24.05 -17.37 4.48
C ASN A 73 23.26 -17.22 5.79
N ARG A 74 23.67 -16.31 6.68
CA ARG A 74 23.00 -16.02 7.97
C ARG A 74 22.68 -14.54 8.11
N ALA A 75 21.76 -14.26 9.01
CA ALA A 75 21.47 -12.92 9.50
C ALA A 75 21.35 -12.94 11.02
N ARG A 76 21.74 -11.85 11.69
CA ARG A 76 21.60 -11.69 13.16
C ARG A 76 20.32 -10.96 13.53
N VAL A 77 19.94 -9.95 12.76
CA VAL A 77 18.69 -9.20 12.89
C VAL A 77 17.87 -9.42 11.63
N LEU A 78 16.62 -9.82 11.81
CA LEU A 78 15.63 -9.97 10.76
C LEU A 78 14.54 -8.92 10.96
N VAL A 79 14.32 -8.07 9.97
CA VAL A 79 13.23 -7.09 9.95
C VAL A 79 12.23 -7.48 8.88
N LEU A 80 11.00 -7.80 9.27
CA LEU A 80 9.90 -8.10 8.36
C LEU A 80 9.08 -6.84 8.10
N VAL A 81 8.82 -6.58 6.82
CA VAL A 81 8.06 -5.42 6.34
C VAL A 81 7.06 -5.83 5.26
N PRO A 82 5.90 -5.16 5.14
CA PRO A 82 4.85 -5.55 4.19
C PRO A 82 5.19 -5.30 2.72
N THR A 83 6.00 -4.27 2.42
CA THR A 83 6.21 -3.80 1.06
C THR A 83 7.68 -3.69 0.69
N ARG A 84 7.96 -3.68 -0.62
CA ARG A 84 9.31 -3.55 -1.18
C ARG A 84 9.90 -2.18 -0.90
N GLU A 85 9.07 -1.17 -1.00
CA GLU A 85 9.43 0.23 -0.78
C GLU A 85 9.85 0.43 0.67
N LEU A 86 9.06 -0.09 1.61
CA LEU A 86 9.41 -0.02 3.03
C LEU A 86 10.69 -0.81 3.33
N ALA A 87 10.93 -1.93 2.63
CA ALA A 87 12.17 -2.67 2.80
C ALA A 87 13.41 -1.83 2.42
N GLU A 88 13.33 -1.09 1.31
CA GLU A 88 14.41 -0.18 0.90
C GLU A 88 14.57 1.00 1.86
N GLN A 89 13.49 1.59 2.33
CA GLN A 89 13.52 2.70 3.29
C GLN A 89 14.14 2.29 4.62
N VAL A 90 13.71 1.17 5.18
CA VAL A 90 14.29 0.63 6.41
C VAL A 90 15.76 0.28 6.21
N LEU A 91 16.14 -0.29 5.05
CA LEU A 91 17.54 -0.53 4.71
C LEU A 91 18.33 0.78 4.70
N GLN A 92 17.83 1.83 4.02
CA GLN A 92 18.49 3.14 3.96
C GLN A 92 18.66 3.75 5.35
N SER A 93 17.67 3.60 6.23
CA SER A 93 17.75 4.04 7.62
C SER A 93 18.88 3.31 8.37
N PHE A 94 18.98 1.97 8.22
CA PHE A 94 20.08 1.21 8.82
C PHE A 94 21.45 1.62 8.27
N VAL A 95 21.55 1.89 6.97
CA VAL A 95 22.79 2.37 6.32
C VAL A 95 23.17 3.75 6.86
N ALA A 96 22.23 4.68 6.97
CA ALA A 96 22.47 6.03 7.45
C ALA A 96 22.87 6.04 8.93
N TYR A 97 22.11 5.37 9.80
CA TYR A 97 22.41 5.29 11.23
C TYR A 97 23.67 4.48 11.52
N GLY A 98 23.94 3.42 10.72
CA GLY A 98 25.09 2.52 10.87
C GLY A 98 26.35 2.95 10.13
N LYS A 99 26.40 4.19 9.61
CA LYS A 99 27.57 4.71 8.90
C LYS A 99 28.84 4.58 9.75
N GLY A 100 29.88 3.97 9.20
CA GLY A 100 31.17 3.78 9.89
C GLY A 100 31.23 2.62 10.88
N LEU A 101 30.14 1.86 11.13
CA LEU A 101 30.12 0.76 12.10
C LEU A 101 30.64 -0.58 11.53
N GLY A 102 30.92 -0.69 10.23
CA GLY A 102 31.42 -1.90 9.59
C GLY A 102 30.39 -3.04 9.48
N LEU A 103 29.12 -2.76 9.69
CA LEU A 103 28.01 -3.72 9.63
C LEU A 103 27.49 -3.90 8.18
N ARG A 104 26.95 -5.07 7.87
CA ARG A 104 26.41 -5.44 6.56
C ARG A 104 24.89 -5.48 6.58
N PHE A 105 24.28 -4.76 5.65
CA PHE A 105 22.83 -4.64 5.52
C PHE A 105 22.35 -5.14 4.17
N LEU A 106 21.17 -5.73 4.11
CA LEU A 106 20.55 -6.17 2.86
C LEU A 106 19.03 -6.04 2.95
N ALA A 107 18.40 -5.51 1.87
CA ALA A 107 16.98 -5.66 1.65
C ALA A 107 16.70 -6.82 0.68
N ALA A 108 15.66 -7.63 0.99
CA ALA A 108 15.24 -8.77 0.19
C ALA A 108 13.72 -8.75 -0.03
N TYR A 109 13.29 -8.57 -1.28
CA TYR A 109 11.88 -8.48 -1.65
C TYR A 109 11.60 -9.05 -3.03
N GLY A 110 10.34 -9.41 -3.29
CA GLY A 110 9.87 -9.98 -4.55
C GLY A 110 9.81 -8.96 -5.70
N GLY A 111 9.53 -9.44 -6.93
CA GLY A 111 9.36 -8.60 -8.12
C GLY A 111 10.65 -8.10 -8.76
N VAL A 112 11.79 -8.55 -8.26
CA VAL A 112 13.13 -8.38 -8.84
C VAL A 112 13.84 -9.72 -8.84
N SER A 113 14.96 -9.85 -9.60
CA SER A 113 15.74 -11.08 -9.64
C SER A 113 16.22 -11.49 -8.25
N ILE A 114 16.09 -12.78 -7.93
CA ILE A 114 16.51 -13.35 -6.65
C ILE A 114 18.04 -13.52 -6.59
N ASN A 115 18.70 -13.78 -7.72
CA ASN A 115 20.11 -14.12 -7.78
C ASN A 115 21.06 -13.07 -7.14
N PRO A 116 20.90 -11.75 -7.40
CA PRO A 116 21.73 -10.75 -6.74
C PRO A 116 21.55 -10.73 -5.22
N GLN A 117 20.34 -11.02 -4.72
CA GLN A 117 20.06 -11.09 -3.29
C GLN A 117 20.75 -12.32 -2.67
N MET A 118 20.67 -13.48 -3.33
CA MET A 118 21.38 -14.70 -2.91
C MET A 118 22.89 -14.49 -2.86
N MET A 119 23.46 -13.84 -3.88
CA MET A 119 24.90 -13.55 -3.92
C MET A 119 25.36 -12.65 -2.75
N LYS A 120 24.58 -11.63 -2.41
CA LYS A 120 24.88 -10.75 -1.28
C LYS A 120 24.79 -11.49 0.06
N LEU A 121 23.88 -12.46 0.21
CA LEU A 121 23.72 -13.27 1.42
C LEU A 121 24.86 -14.27 1.65
N ARG A 122 25.62 -14.65 0.61
CA ARG A 122 26.71 -15.64 0.76
C ARG A 122 27.73 -15.31 1.85
N LYS A 123 27.99 -14.03 2.06
CA LYS A 123 28.93 -13.58 3.12
C LYS A 123 28.24 -13.37 4.47
N GLY A 124 26.95 -13.66 4.57
CA GLY A 124 26.10 -13.29 5.71
C GLY A 124 25.88 -11.78 5.81
N VAL A 125 24.86 -11.37 6.51
CA VAL A 125 24.50 -9.97 6.77
C VAL A 125 24.16 -9.77 8.24
N ASP A 126 24.45 -8.60 8.79
CA ASP A 126 24.13 -8.29 10.17
C ASP A 126 22.63 -8.00 10.30
N VAL A 127 22.06 -7.26 9.35
CA VAL A 127 20.63 -6.96 9.28
C VAL A 127 20.09 -7.37 7.90
N LEU A 128 19.04 -8.17 7.92
CA LEU A 128 18.25 -8.54 6.75
C LEU A 128 16.86 -7.93 6.89
N VAL A 129 16.54 -6.98 6.02
CA VAL A 129 15.18 -6.43 5.89
C VAL A 129 14.46 -7.17 4.78
N ALA A 130 13.30 -7.78 5.04
CA ALA A 130 12.68 -8.62 4.04
C ALA A 130 11.15 -8.54 4.01
N THR A 131 10.58 -8.74 2.81
CA THR A 131 9.16 -9.09 2.69
C THR A 131 8.97 -10.59 2.91
N PRO A 132 7.89 -11.03 3.61
CA PRO A 132 7.75 -12.42 4.07
C PRO A 132 7.87 -13.47 2.96
N GLY A 133 7.20 -13.28 1.81
CA GLY A 133 7.26 -14.23 0.69
C GLY A 133 8.65 -14.43 0.12
N ARG A 134 9.41 -13.34 -0.13
CA ARG A 134 10.78 -13.43 -0.66
C ARG A 134 11.75 -14.03 0.36
N LEU A 135 11.56 -13.76 1.63
CA LEU A 135 12.36 -14.36 2.67
C LEU A 135 12.24 -15.90 2.67
N LEU A 136 11.01 -16.41 2.58
CA LEU A 136 10.77 -17.86 2.47
C LEU A 136 11.33 -18.45 1.17
N ASP A 137 11.27 -17.74 0.03
CA ASP A 137 11.89 -18.19 -1.22
C ASP A 137 13.41 -18.32 -1.08
N LEU A 138 14.07 -17.36 -0.43
CA LEU A 138 15.51 -17.41 -0.14
C LEU A 138 15.87 -18.55 0.82
N ASN A 139 15.04 -18.78 1.83
CA ASN A 139 15.22 -19.88 2.78
C ASN A 139 15.05 -21.24 2.13
N ARG A 140 14.01 -21.44 1.30
CA ARG A 140 13.79 -22.68 0.53
C ARG A 140 14.94 -23.00 -0.43
N GLN A 141 15.64 -21.97 -0.94
CA GLN A 141 16.81 -22.11 -1.80
C GLN A 141 18.13 -22.18 -1.02
N ASN A 142 18.09 -22.33 0.31
CA ASN A 142 19.23 -22.35 1.21
C ASN A 142 20.16 -21.12 1.10
N ALA A 143 19.63 -20.00 0.59
CA ALA A 143 20.36 -18.76 0.48
C ALA A 143 20.41 -17.98 1.80
N VAL A 144 19.47 -18.25 2.71
CA VAL A 144 19.46 -17.74 4.08
C VAL A 144 18.97 -18.83 5.04
N GLN A 145 19.63 -18.91 6.19
CA GLN A 145 19.24 -19.77 7.33
C GLN A 145 19.05 -18.87 8.54
N PHE A 146 18.16 -19.27 9.46
CA PHE A 146 17.70 -18.42 10.55
C PHE A 146 18.32 -18.76 11.92
N ASP A 147 19.15 -19.78 11.98
CA ASP A 147 19.76 -20.29 13.22
C ASP A 147 20.58 -19.27 14.02
N GLN A 148 21.02 -18.16 13.37
CA GLN A 148 21.74 -17.07 14.04
C GLN A 148 20.89 -15.80 14.26
N VAL A 149 19.58 -15.86 14.00
CA VAL A 149 18.71 -14.72 14.24
C VAL A 149 18.52 -14.51 15.75
N GLN A 150 19.03 -13.40 16.24
CA GLN A 150 18.97 -12.98 17.65
C GLN A 150 17.78 -12.03 17.90
N THR A 151 17.40 -11.25 16.89
CA THR A 151 16.28 -10.32 17.00
C THR A 151 15.41 -10.38 15.75
N LEU A 152 14.09 -10.47 15.98
CA LEU A 152 13.05 -10.34 14.99
C LEU A 152 12.34 -8.99 15.19
N VAL A 153 12.20 -8.23 14.13
CA VAL A 153 11.38 -7.02 14.10
C VAL A 153 10.24 -7.21 13.11
N LEU A 154 9.01 -6.92 13.52
CA LEU A 154 7.86 -6.77 12.63
C LEU A 154 7.51 -5.29 12.57
N ASP A 155 7.70 -4.66 11.41
CA ASP A 155 7.27 -3.27 11.20
C ASP A 155 6.05 -3.23 10.28
N GLU A 156 5.04 -2.45 10.67
CA GLU A 156 3.70 -2.43 10.07
C GLU A 156 3.04 -3.83 10.06
N ALA A 157 3.01 -4.46 11.26
CA ALA A 157 2.48 -5.82 11.41
C ALA A 157 1.01 -5.97 10.99
N ASP A 158 0.15 -4.97 11.33
CA ASP A 158 -1.23 -4.89 10.87
C ASP A 158 -1.31 -4.95 9.34
N ARG A 159 -0.41 -4.26 8.70
CA ARG A 159 -0.34 -4.20 7.25
C ARG A 159 0.04 -5.53 6.62
N MET A 160 0.94 -6.28 7.25
CA MET A 160 1.30 -7.61 6.76
C MET A 160 0.10 -8.56 6.82
N LEU A 161 -0.73 -8.49 7.85
CA LEU A 161 -1.95 -9.29 7.94
C LEU A 161 -3.01 -8.85 6.92
N ASP A 162 -3.23 -7.55 6.72
CA ASP A 162 -4.15 -6.99 5.72
C ASP A 162 -3.78 -7.43 4.29
N LEU A 163 -2.49 -7.58 3.99
CA LEU A 163 -1.99 -8.07 2.71
C LEU A 163 -2.03 -9.60 2.57
N GLY A 164 -2.50 -10.31 3.61
CA GLY A 164 -2.69 -11.76 3.59
C GLY A 164 -1.42 -12.57 3.87
N PHE A 165 -0.36 -11.97 4.45
CA PHE A 165 0.89 -12.66 4.74
C PHE A 165 0.86 -13.54 6.01
N ALA A 166 -0.31 -13.82 6.58
CA ALA A 166 -0.43 -14.62 7.80
C ALA A 166 0.24 -16.00 7.69
N ARG A 167 0.12 -16.66 6.53
CA ARG A 167 0.75 -17.98 6.29
C ARG A 167 2.27 -17.88 6.24
N GLU A 168 2.78 -16.90 5.51
CA GLU A 168 4.22 -16.65 5.38
C GLU A 168 4.83 -16.28 6.73
N LEU A 169 4.18 -15.42 7.50
CA LEU A 169 4.62 -15.03 8.84
C LEU A 169 4.71 -16.24 9.76
N ASN A 170 3.68 -17.08 9.80
CA ASN A 170 3.69 -18.30 10.62
C ASN A 170 4.81 -19.27 10.20
N ALA A 171 5.07 -19.40 8.89
CA ALA A 171 6.16 -20.23 8.40
C ALA A 171 7.55 -19.68 8.80
N VAL A 172 7.72 -18.35 8.79
CA VAL A 172 8.94 -17.70 9.27
C VAL A 172 9.09 -17.92 10.79
N PHE A 173 8.04 -17.68 11.59
CA PHE A 173 8.08 -17.84 13.04
C PHE A 173 8.45 -19.27 13.45
N ALA A 174 7.92 -20.28 12.76
CA ALA A 174 8.24 -21.68 13.00
C ALA A 174 9.70 -22.05 12.67
N ALA A 175 10.35 -21.31 11.76
CA ALA A 175 11.72 -21.56 11.34
C ALA A 175 12.76 -20.77 12.15
N LEU A 176 12.34 -19.79 12.98
CA LEU A 176 13.22 -18.95 13.79
C LEU A 176 13.60 -19.63 15.10
N PRO A 177 14.79 -19.30 15.68
CA PRO A 177 15.17 -19.75 17.01
C PRO A 177 14.12 -19.39 18.07
N ALA A 178 13.88 -20.32 19.00
CA ALA A 178 12.96 -20.09 20.10
C ALA A 178 13.45 -18.95 21.03
N GLN A 179 14.76 -18.90 21.29
CA GLN A 179 15.37 -17.80 22.05
C GLN A 179 15.78 -16.68 21.13
N ARG A 180 15.02 -15.60 21.14
CA ARG A 180 15.28 -14.37 20.41
C ARG A 180 14.55 -13.23 21.10
N GLN A 181 14.99 -12.02 20.85
CA GLN A 181 14.21 -10.82 21.15
C GLN A 181 13.22 -10.57 20.00
N THR A 182 11.98 -10.20 20.31
CA THR A 182 10.96 -9.91 19.29
C THR A 182 10.38 -8.51 19.51
N LEU A 183 10.41 -7.69 18.45
CA LEU A 183 9.92 -6.32 18.46
C LEU A 183 8.75 -6.21 17.47
N LEU A 184 7.58 -5.81 17.95
CA LEU A 184 6.37 -5.65 17.12
C LEU A 184 5.94 -4.20 17.10
N PHE A 185 5.96 -3.60 15.90
CA PHE A 185 5.48 -2.25 15.64
C PHE A 185 4.26 -2.32 14.75
N SER A 186 3.18 -1.67 15.16
CA SER A 186 1.91 -1.62 14.42
C SER A 186 1.22 -0.27 14.62
N ALA A 187 0.49 0.20 13.63
CA ALA A 187 -0.36 1.38 13.78
C ALA A 187 -1.67 1.05 14.50
N THR A 188 -2.15 -0.19 14.34
CA THR A 188 -3.39 -0.68 14.93
C THR A 188 -3.18 -2.00 15.66
N PHE A 189 -3.95 -2.22 16.74
CA PHE A 189 -3.94 -3.48 17.50
C PHE A 189 -5.33 -4.10 17.44
N THR A 190 -5.63 -4.71 16.29
CA THR A 190 -6.81 -5.56 16.10
C THR A 190 -6.68 -6.87 16.89
N ASP A 191 -7.76 -7.63 17.02
CA ASP A 191 -7.72 -8.92 17.72
C ASP A 191 -6.74 -9.91 17.06
N ASP A 192 -6.62 -9.85 15.72
CA ASP A 192 -5.66 -10.68 14.97
C ASP A 192 -4.22 -10.31 15.32
N ILE A 193 -3.89 -9.01 15.41
CA ILE A 193 -2.56 -8.53 15.84
C ILE A 193 -2.28 -8.92 17.28
N ARG A 194 -3.26 -8.79 18.19
CA ARG A 194 -3.13 -9.20 19.58
C ARG A 194 -2.88 -10.70 19.70
N THR A 195 -3.61 -11.50 18.93
CA THR A 195 -3.43 -12.96 18.88
C THR A 195 -2.05 -13.32 18.36
N MET A 196 -1.59 -12.68 17.29
CA MET A 196 -0.24 -12.88 16.77
C MET A 196 0.82 -12.48 17.81
N ALA A 197 0.68 -11.31 18.43
CA ALA A 197 1.58 -10.80 19.45
C ALA A 197 1.71 -11.77 20.63
N ALA A 198 0.59 -12.28 21.16
CA ALA A 198 0.59 -13.24 22.25
C ALA A 198 1.33 -14.55 21.93
N ASN A 199 1.40 -14.93 20.65
CA ASN A 199 2.10 -16.16 20.23
C ASN A 199 3.61 -15.97 20.02
N ILE A 200 4.09 -14.74 19.80
CA ILE A 200 5.48 -14.49 19.40
C ILE A 200 6.29 -13.64 20.39
N LEU A 201 5.62 -12.87 21.26
CA LEU A 201 6.24 -12.00 22.25
C LEU A 201 6.25 -12.68 23.63
N ARG A 202 7.26 -12.35 24.41
CA ARG A 202 7.46 -12.82 25.80
C ARG A 202 7.46 -11.62 26.73
N GLU A 203 6.42 -11.48 27.55
CA GLU A 203 6.28 -10.40 28.53
C GLU A 203 6.69 -9.04 27.97
N PRO A 204 6.09 -8.59 26.83
CA PRO A 204 6.58 -7.43 26.13
C PRO A 204 6.32 -6.13 26.88
N ILE A 205 7.25 -5.18 26.75
CA ILE A 205 7.00 -3.80 27.13
C ILE A 205 5.98 -3.19 26.15
N ASP A 206 4.81 -2.79 26.68
CA ASP A 206 3.76 -2.13 25.88
C ASP A 206 4.05 -0.63 25.79
N ILE A 207 4.25 -0.14 24.56
CA ILE A 207 4.53 1.26 24.26
C ILE A 207 3.36 1.82 23.45
N SER A 208 2.40 2.44 24.13
CA SER A 208 1.33 3.20 23.48
C SER A 208 1.64 4.68 23.53
N VAL A 209 1.77 5.32 22.36
CA VAL A 209 2.24 6.73 22.29
C VAL A 209 1.15 7.69 21.81
N SER A 210 0.07 7.20 21.19
CA SER A 210 -0.98 8.07 20.65
C SER A 210 -2.36 7.49 20.87
N PRO A 211 -3.38 8.32 21.19
CA PRO A 211 -4.78 7.88 21.12
C PRO A 211 -5.11 7.45 19.69
N ARG A 212 -5.93 6.40 19.60
CA ARG A 212 -6.49 5.90 18.33
C ARG A 212 -7.10 7.05 17.55
N ASN A 213 -6.76 7.65 16.57
CA ASN A 213 -7.35 8.76 15.80
C ASN A 213 -6.77 10.16 16.02
N ALA A 214 -5.70 10.33 16.80
CA ALA A 214 -5.11 11.65 17.02
C ALA A 214 -4.63 12.36 15.75
N THR A 215 -4.33 11.62 14.68
CA THR A 215 -3.88 12.18 13.40
C THR A 215 -5.04 12.74 12.59
N ALA A 216 -6.18 12.05 12.55
CA ALA A 216 -7.33 12.48 11.77
C ALA A 216 -7.92 13.81 12.28
N SER A 217 -7.84 14.08 13.60
CA SER A 217 -8.37 15.30 14.20
C SER A 217 -7.54 16.56 13.91
N LYS A 218 -6.29 16.40 13.46
CA LYS A 218 -5.39 17.53 13.14
C LYS A 218 -5.36 17.89 11.66
N ILE A 219 -5.98 17.05 10.80
CA ILE A 219 -6.00 17.24 9.36
C ILE A 219 -7.32 17.92 8.97
N ARG A 220 -7.25 19.03 8.25
CA ARG A 220 -8.43 19.63 7.64
C ARG A 220 -8.91 18.72 6.53
N GLN A 221 -10.12 18.16 6.67
CA GLN A 221 -10.65 17.16 5.76
C GLN A 221 -12.11 17.45 5.40
N TRP A 222 -12.45 17.26 4.12
CA TRP A 222 -13.80 17.37 3.63
C TRP A 222 -14.03 16.46 2.42
N VAL A 223 -15.29 16.30 2.05
CA VAL A 223 -15.72 15.53 0.88
C VAL A 223 -16.47 16.42 -0.10
N ILE A 224 -16.27 16.18 -1.39
CA ILE A 224 -17.00 16.86 -2.46
C ILE A 224 -17.88 15.79 -3.15
N PRO A 225 -19.21 15.87 -2.99
CA PRO A 225 -20.14 14.99 -3.69
C PRO A 225 -20.11 15.23 -5.19
N VAL A 226 -19.94 14.16 -5.96
CA VAL A 226 -19.84 14.26 -7.44
C VAL A 226 -20.28 12.96 -8.08
N ASP A 227 -20.83 12.99 -9.29
CA ASP A 227 -21.10 11.77 -10.05
C ASP A 227 -19.78 11.09 -10.48
N LYS A 228 -19.78 9.78 -10.45
CA LYS A 228 -18.57 8.97 -10.73
C LYS A 228 -17.90 9.34 -12.05
N ARG A 229 -18.68 9.62 -13.09
CA ARG A 229 -18.18 9.99 -14.42
C ARG A 229 -17.46 11.34 -14.44
N ASN A 230 -17.85 12.26 -13.57
CA ASN A 230 -17.36 13.63 -13.51
C ASN A 230 -16.16 13.81 -12.55
N LYS A 231 -15.73 12.73 -11.85
CA LYS A 231 -14.60 12.81 -10.90
C LYS A 231 -13.30 13.30 -11.56
N PRO A 232 -12.88 12.83 -12.77
CA PRO A 232 -11.66 13.34 -13.40
C PRO A 232 -11.76 14.82 -13.75
N ASP A 233 -12.88 15.27 -14.29
CA ASP A 233 -13.09 16.67 -14.69
C ASP A 233 -13.12 17.60 -13.48
N LEU A 234 -13.83 17.19 -12.41
CA LEU A 234 -13.81 17.91 -11.13
C LEU A 234 -12.41 17.95 -10.53
N PHE A 235 -11.68 16.85 -10.54
CA PHE A 235 -10.31 16.82 -10.04
C PHE A 235 -9.42 17.84 -10.78
N MET A 236 -9.49 17.90 -12.11
CA MET A 236 -8.72 18.84 -12.93
C MET A 236 -9.13 20.30 -12.64
N HIS A 237 -10.44 20.55 -12.49
CA HIS A 237 -10.94 21.87 -12.10
C HIS A 237 -10.37 22.32 -10.75
N LEU A 238 -10.42 21.46 -9.74
CA LEU A 238 -9.89 21.74 -8.40
C LEU A 238 -8.38 21.96 -8.38
N VAL A 239 -7.63 21.19 -9.18
CA VAL A 239 -6.16 21.37 -9.30
C VAL A 239 -5.85 22.74 -9.88
N ALA A 240 -6.57 23.15 -10.91
CA ALA A 240 -6.35 24.43 -11.58
C ALA A 240 -6.78 25.63 -10.70
N GLU A 241 -7.97 25.54 -10.07
CA GLU A 241 -8.52 26.64 -9.28
C GLU A 241 -7.73 26.89 -8.00
N ASN A 242 -7.29 25.81 -7.31
CA ASN A 242 -6.58 25.92 -6.04
C ASN A 242 -5.06 25.95 -6.17
N ASP A 243 -4.50 25.96 -7.38
CA ASP A 243 -3.05 25.91 -7.65
C ASP A 243 -2.34 24.77 -6.86
N TRP A 244 -2.93 23.58 -6.85
CA TRP A 244 -2.38 22.44 -6.12
C TRP A 244 -1.10 21.92 -6.79
N LYS A 245 0.04 22.05 -6.10
CA LYS A 245 1.36 21.81 -6.70
C LYS A 245 2.09 20.59 -6.17
N HIS A 246 1.77 20.10 -4.98
CA HIS A 246 2.46 18.96 -4.39
C HIS A 246 1.46 18.07 -3.67
N ALA A 247 0.95 17.05 -4.36
CA ALA A 247 -0.10 16.20 -3.83
C ALA A 247 0.10 14.72 -4.13
N LEU A 248 -0.29 13.89 -3.17
CA LEU A 248 -0.46 12.45 -3.35
C LEU A 248 -1.93 12.17 -3.66
N VAL A 249 -2.17 11.57 -4.83
CA VAL A 249 -3.50 11.35 -5.38
C VAL A 249 -3.81 9.85 -5.39
N PHE A 250 -4.88 9.47 -4.72
CA PHE A 250 -5.30 8.07 -4.62
C PHE A 250 -6.42 7.74 -5.58
N VAL A 251 -6.20 6.72 -6.42
CA VAL A 251 -7.15 6.18 -7.38
C VAL A 251 -7.29 4.68 -7.17
N LYS A 252 -8.50 4.16 -7.28
CA LYS A 252 -8.83 2.76 -6.96
C LYS A 252 -8.15 1.73 -7.87
N THR A 253 -7.98 2.03 -9.17
CA THR A 253 -7.52 1.06 -10.16
C THR A 253 -6.26 1.52 -10.87
N ARG A 254 -5.44 0.55 -11.36
CA ARG A 254 -4.22 0.82 -12.13
C ARG A 254 -4.51 1.63 -13.39
N ASN A 255 -5.54 1.21 -14.16
CA ASN A 255 -5.96 1.94 -15.36
C ASN A 255 -6.46 3.35 -15.04
N GLY A 256 -7.12 3.53 -13.89
CA GLY A 256 -7.53 4.86 -13.44
C GLY A 256 -6.34 5.75 -13.08
N VAL A 257 -5.28 5.17 -12.49
CA VAL A 257 -4.02 5.88 -12.22
C VAL A 257 -3.37 6.36 -13.52
N ASP A 258 -3.22 5.45 -14.50
CA ASP A 258 -2.60 5.80 -15.79
C ASP A 258 -3.45 6.81 -16.59
N TYR A 259 -4.77 6.65 -16.56
CA TYR A 259 -5.71 7.59 -17.18
C TYR A 259 -5.60 9.01 -16.59
N LEU A 260 -5.68 9.10 -15.25
CA LEU A 260 -5.64 10.41 -14.58
C LEU A 260 -4.28 11.08 -14.73
N ALA A 261 -3.19 10.30 -14.72
CA ALA A 261 -1.86 10.82 -14.99
C ALA A 261 -1.72 11.33 -16.42
N GLY A 262 -2.30 10.65 -17.42
CA GLY A 262 -2.34 11.14 -18.80
C GLY A 262 -3.06 12.48 -18.92
N VAL A 263 -4.22 12.63 -18.28
CA VAL A 263 -4.97 13.89 -18.26
C VAL A 263 -4.17 15.04 -17.60
N LEU A 264 -3.46 14.75 -16.50
CA LEU A 264 -2.58 15.72 -15.84
C LEU A 264 -1.41 16.13 -16.74
N ASP A 265 -0.74 15.18 -17.38
CA ASP A 265 0.40 15.41 -18.28
C ASP A 265 -0.01 16.24 -19.51
N GLU A 266 -1.15 15.92 -20.14
CA GLU A 266 -1.73 16.70 -21.25
C GLU A 266 -2.07 18.12 -20.83
N ALA A 267 -2.44 18.35 -19.57
CA ALA A 267 -2.69 19.69 -19.01
C ALA A 267 -1.40 20.42 -18.56
N GLY A 268 -0.22 19.80 -18.71
CA GLY A 268 1.07 20.41 -18.43
C GLY A 268 1.55 20.27 -16.97
N TYR A 269 0.91 19.43 -16.16
CA TYR A 269 1.38 19.13 -14.80
C TYR A 269 2.46 18.04 -14.83
N SER A 270 3.54 18.21 -14.05
CA SER A 270 4.51 17.14 -13.89
C SER A 270 3.94 16.05 -12.97
N VAL A 271 3.79 14.85 -13.52
CA VAL A 271 3.13 13.73 -12.85
C VAL A 271 3.94 12.45 -12.97
N ASP A 272 3.94 11.66 -11.91
CA ASP A 272 4.42 10.27 -11.91
C ASP A 272 3.36 9.35 -11.32
N THR A 273 3.50 8.04 -11.61
CA THR A 273 2.52 7.05 -11.15
C THR A 273 3.17 5.90 -10.43
N ILE A 274 2.47 5.39 -9.39
CA ILE A 274 2.88 4.18 -8.66
C ILE A 274 1.70 3.20 -8.57
N HIS A 275 1.83 2.04 -9.25
CA HIS A 275 0.88 0.93 -9.19
C HIS A 275 1.56 -0.41 -9.46
N GLY A 276 0.83 -1.51 -9.26
CA GLY A 276 1.39 -2.86 -9.27
C GLY A 276 2.03 -3.31 -10.58
N ASP A 277 1.65 -2.75 -11.72
CA ASP A 277 2.19 -3.12 -13.04
C ASP A 277 3.50 -2.37 -13.39
N LYS A 278 3.85 -1.33 -12.64
CA LYS A 278 5.11 -0.62 -12.83
C LYS A 278 6.30 -1.44 -12.30
N PRO A 279 7.40 -1.56 -13.07
CA PRO A 279 8.62 -2.19 -12.60
C PRO A 279 9.17 -1.49 -11.35
N GLN A 280 9.75 -2.27 -10.42
CA GLN A 280 10.25 -1.73 -9.15
C GLN A 280 11.22 -0.54 -9.31
N PRO A 281 12.19 -0.55 -10.25
CA PRO A 281 13.08 0.60 -10.44
C PRO A 281 12.32 1.87 -10.89
N ALA A 282 11.22 1.73 -11.65
CA ALA A 282 10.41 2.86 -12.07
C ALA A 282 9.62 3.46 -10.89
N ARG A 283 9.10 2.58 -10.00
CA ARG A 283 8.38 3.01 -8.79
C ARG A 283 9.31 3.78 -7.83
N LEU A 284 10.53 3.28 -7.60
CA LEU A 284 11.51 3.97 -6.76
C LEU A 284 11.92 5.33 -7.34
N ARG A 285 12.11 5.42 -8.67
CA ARG A 285 12.40 6.70 -9.34
C ARG A 285 11.24 7.69 -9.22
N ALA A 286 10.01 7.24 -9.43
CA ALA A 286 8.82 8.08 -9.29
C ALA A 286 8.72 8.64 -7.85
N LEU A 287 8.98 7.80 -6.86
CA LEU A 287 8.99 8.21 -5.46
C LEU A 287 10.07 9.26 -5.17
N GLU A 288 11.28 9.03 -5.68
CA GLU A 288 12.42 9.95 -5.48
C GLU A 288 12.14 11.31 -6.14
N ARG A 289 11.69 11.32 -7.40
CA ARG A 289 11.34 12.55 -8.13
C ARG A 289 10.22 13.33 -7.43
N PHE A 290 9.26 12.61 -6.84
CA PHE A 290 8.21 13.26 -6.06
C PHE A 290 8.76 13.85 -4.75
N LYS A 291 9.61 13.12 -4.01
CA LYS A 291 10.25 13.62 -2.77
C LYS A 291 11.13 14.85 -3.00
N THR A 292 11.83 14.90 -4.12
CA THR A 292 12.69 16.03 -4.49
C THR A 292 11.91 17.24 -5.05
N GLY A 293 10.59 17.10 -5.24
CA GLY A 293 9.75 18.16 -5.81
C GLY A 293 9.88 18.32 -7.33
N GLU A 294 10.60 17.41 -8.01
CA GLU A 294 10.68 17.37 -9.48
C GLU A 294 9.31 17.03 -10.11
N VAL A 295 8.49 16.30 -9.39
CA VAL A 295 7.13 15.91 -9.76
C VAL A 295 6.12 16.53 -8.81
N GLN A 296 5.11 17.17 -9.38
CA GLN A 296 4.05 17.87 -8.64
C GLN A 296 2.99 16.91 -8.08
N MET A 297 2.58 15.94 -8.89
CA MET A 297 1.52 15.00 -8.55
C MET A 297 2.02 13.57 -8.60
N LEU A 298 1.84 12.83 -7.51
CA LEU A 298 2.07 11.38 -7.49
C LEU A 298 0.72 10.67 -7.45
N VAL A 299 0.35 10.01 -8.56
CA VAL A 299 -0.91 9.28 -8.65
C VAL A 299 -0.67 7.81 -8.32
N ALA A 300 -1.39 7.27 -7.37
CA ALA A 300 -1.11 5.94 -6.84
C ALA A 300 -2.36 5.13 -6.52
N THR A 301 -2.21 3.78 -6.58
CA THR A 301 -3.18 2.87 -5.96
C THR A 301 -2.84 2.64 -4.49
N ASP A 302 -3.82 2.28 -3.65
CA ASP A 302 -3.61 1.96 -2.24
C ASP A 302 -2.46 0.97 -2.01
N VAL A 303 -2.50 -0.15 -2.72
CA VAL A 303 -1.51 -1.23 -2.54
C VAL A 303 -0.10 -0.72 -2.83
N ALA A 304 0.05 0.17 -3.79
CA ALA A 304 1.36 0.65 -4.22
C ALA A 304 1.86 1.86 -3.41
N ALA A 305 0.96 2.66 -2.87
CA ALA A 305 1.28 3.81 -2.02
C ALA A 305 1.51 3.44 -0.55
N ARG A 306 1.17 2.21 -0.18
CA ARG A 306 1.36 1.69 1.17
C ARG A 306 2.84 1.49 1.47
N GLY A 307 3.25 1.91 2.67
CA GLY A 307 4.66 1.84 3.10
C GLY A 307 5.59 2.82 2.36
N LEU A 308 5.05 3.76 1.58
CA LEU A 308 5.85 4.85 1.06
C LEU A 308 6.17 5.82 2.21
N ASP A 309 7.44 6.16 2.34
CA ASP A 309 7.92 7.23 3.20
C ASP A 309 7.72 8.56 2.48
N ILE A 310 6.49 8.96 2.40
CA ILE A 310 6.08 10.27 1.92
C ILE A 310 5.31 10.87 3.07
N ASP A 311 5.95 11.75 3.79
CA ASP A 311 5.39 12.43 4.95
C ASP A 311 5.39 13.94 4.73
N ASP A 312 4.67 14.66 5.55
CA ASP A 312 4.58 16.13 5.55
C ASP A 312 4.08 16.75 4.23
N LEU A 313 3.27 16.00 3.49
CA LEU A 313 2.65 16.54 2.30
C LEU A 313 1.66 17.67 2.66
N PRO A 314 1.60 18.73 1.86
CA PRO A 314 0.58 19.75 2.03
C PRO A 314 -0.83 19.21 1.76
N LEU A 315 -0.95 18.22 0.85
CA LEU A 315 -2.24 17.78 0.33
C LEU A 315 -2.28 16.28 0.00
N VAL A 316 -3.37 15.65 0.40
CA VAL A 316 -3.77 14.30 -0.02
C VAL A 316 -5.13 14.36 -0.69
N ILE A 317 -5.26 13.75 -1.87
CA ILE A 317 -6.52 13.72 -2.62
C ILE A 317 -6.98 12.28 -2.81
N ASN A 318 -8.19 11.97 -2.37
CA ASN A 318 -8.85 10.71 -2.63
C ASN A 318 -9.83 10.90 -3.81
N VAL A 319 -9.41 10.61 -5.02
CA VAL A 319 -10.33 10.58 -6.17
C VAL A 319 -11.34 9.45 -6.00
N ASP A 320 -10.90 8.32 -5.45
CA ASP A 320 -11.76 7.23 -5.01
C ASP A 320 -11.56 6.94 -3.53
N LEU A 321 -12.65 6.68 -2.80
CA LEU A 321 -12.56 6.23 -1.42
C LEU A 321 -11.95 4.82 -1.33
N PRO A 322 -11.18 4.52 -0.29
CA PRO A 322 -10.66 3.17 -0.07
C PRO A 322 -11.80 2.20 0.27
N ILE A 323 -11.58 0.91 -0.06
CA ILE A 323 -12.54 -0.15 0.30
C ILE A 323 -12.53 -0.40 1.81
N VAL A 324 -11.34 -0.34 2.42
CA VAL A 324 -11.13 -0.55 3.85
C VAL A 324 -10.99 0.81 4.54
N ALA A 325 -11.82 1.06 5.54
CA ALA A 325 -11.86 2.37 6.22
C ALA A 325 -10.51 2.75 6.87
N GLN A 326 -9.75 1.78 7.37
CA GLN A 326 -8.42 1.99 7.93
C GLN A 326 -7.44 2.60 6.92
N ASP A 327 -7.56 2.24 5.64
CA ASP A 327 -6.72 2.80 4.58
C ASP A 327 -6.92 4.30 4.43
N TYR A 328 -8.11 4.82 4.71
CA TYR A 328 -8.34 6.26 4.72
C TYR A 328 -7.42 6.98 5.70
N VAL A 329 -7.33 6.49 6.92
CA VAL A 329 -6.44 7.06 7.95
C VAL A 329 -4.97 6.97 7.53
N HIS A 330 -4.57 5.85 6.92
CA HIS A 330 -3.21 5.67 6.37
C HIS A 330 -2.91 6.61 5.19
N ARG A 331 -3.90 6.92 4.34
CA ARG A 331 -3.76 7.87 3.23
C ARG A 331 -3.59 9.30 3.76
N ILE A 332 -4.55 9.76 4.56
CA ILE A 332 -4.51 11.13 5.08
C ILE A 332 -3.35 11.36 6.06
N GLY A 333 -2.90 10.31 6.73
CA GLY A 333 -1.70 10.36 7.58
C GLY A 333 -0.39 10.62 6.82
N ARG A 334 -0.40 10.88 5.51
CA ARG A 334 0.75 11.41 4.74
C ARG A 334 0.84 12.94 4.82
N THR A 335 -0.16 13.60 5.39
CA THR A 335 -0.19 15.04 5.65
C THR A 335 -0.40 15.32 7.14
N GLY A 336 -0.19 16.55 7.58
CA GLY A 336 -0.50 17.02 8.94
C GLY A 336 0.38 16.43 10.03
N ARG A 337 1.67 16.19 9.77
CA ARG A 337 2.65 15.70 10.75
C ARG A 337 3.53 16.81 11.29
N ALA A 338 4.30 16.51 12.35
CA ALA A 338 5.27 17.42 13.00
C ALA A 338 4.70 18.79 13.39
N GLY A 339 3.37 18.93 13.56
CA GLY A 339 2.73 20.21 13.91
C GLY A 339 2.31 21.07 12.71
N ALA A 340 2.57 20.64 11.47
CA ALA A 340 2.08 21.29 10.26
C ALA A 340 0.59 21.00 10.02
N SER A 341 -0.14 21.99 9.47
CA SER A 341 -1.54 21.80 9.04
C SER A 341 -1.57 21.02 7.74
N GLY A 342 -2.25 19.87 7.73
CA GLY A 342 -2.44 19.06 6.54
C GLY A 342 -3.84 19.19 5.97
N VAL A 343 -3.98 18.92 4.67
CA VAL A 343 -5.25 18.96 3.94
C VAL A 343 -5.53 17.61 3.29
N ALA A 344 -6.77 17.13 3.41
CA ALA A 344 -7.27 15.94 2.73
C ALA A 344 -8.62 16.19 2.07
N VAL A 345 -8.69 15.99 0.76
CA VAL A 345 -9.91 16.16 -0.04
C VAL A 345 -10.34 14.81 -0.59
N SER A 346 -11.64 14.53 -0.56
CA SER A 346 -12.18 13.27 -1.10
C SER A 346 -13.34 13.53 -2.06
N LEU A 347 -13.25 13.03 -3.28
CA LEU A 347 -14.33 13.07 -4.26
C LEU A 347 -15.22 11.84 -4.08
N VAL A 348 -16.48 12.05 -3.74
CA VAL A 348 -17.35 10.95 -3.31
C VAL A 348 -18.58 10.87 -4.21
N CYS A 349 -18.81 9.70 -4.81
CA CYS A 349 -20.04 9.42 -5.54
C CYS A 349 -21.05 8.61 -4.68
N ALA A 350 -22.30 8.55 -5.14
CA ALA A 350 -23.37 7.87 -4.41
C ALA A 350 -23.08 6.40 -4.10
N ASP A 351 -22.36 5.69 -4.99
CA ASP A 351 -21.97 4.29 -4.82
C ASP A 351 -20.97 4.08 -3.66
N GLU A 352 -20.25 5.13 -3.27
CA GLU A 352 -19.25 5.09 -2.20
C GLU A 352 -19.82 5.49 -0.82
N ALA A 353 -21.13 5.68 -0.69
CA ALA A 353 -21.77 6.02 0.57
C ALA A 353 -21.50 4.99 1.70
N PRO A 354 -21.43 3.66 1.44
CA PRO A 354 -21.06 2.69 2.47
C PRO A 354 -19.63 2.85 2.97
N GLN A 355 -18.67 3.15 2.07
CA GLN A 355 -17.28 3.41 2.41
C GLN A 355 -17.16 4.69 3.24
N LEU A 356 -17.84 5.77 2.82
CA LEU A 356 -17.87 7.02 3.56
C LEU A 356 -18.41 6.81 4.98
N ALA A 357 -19.51 6.09 5.13
CA ALA A 357 -20.09 5.79 6.44
C ALA A 357 -19.14 5.01 7.34
N ALA A 358 -18.42 4.01 6.79
CA ALA A 358 -17.44 3.24 7.52
C ALA A 358 -16.22 4.08 7.94
N ILE A 359 -15.78 5.00 7.09
CA ILE A 359 -14.69 5.94 7.38
C ILE A 359 -15.09 6.89 8.52
N GLU A 360 -16.26 7.52 8.43
CA GLU A 360 -16.76 8.44 9.44
C GLU A 360 -16.96 7.75 10.80
N ALA A 361 -17.41 6.49 10.81
CA ALA A 361 -17.49 5.68 12.02
C ALA A 361 -16.12 5.41 12.62
N LEU A 362 -15.12 5.13 11.79
CA LEU A 362 -13.76 4.87 12.24
C LEU A 362 -13.10 6.12 12.85
N ILE A 363 -13.24 7.27 12.19
CA ILE A 363 -12.68 8.54 12.68
C ILE A 363 -13.54 9.24 13.73
N GLN A 364 -14.74 8.69 14.00
CA GLN A 364 -15.74 9.25 14.93
C GLN A 364 -16.12 10.71 14.63
N GLN A 365 -16.15 11.05 13.36
CA GLN A 365 -16.43 12.40 12.88
C GLN A 365 -17.18 12.33 11.54
N THR A 366 -18.23 13.13 11.38
CA THR A 366 -18.86 13.35 10.08
C THR A 366 -18.03 14.33 9.27
N LEU A 367 -17.68 13.97 8.04
CA LEU A 367 -16.91 14.81 7.15
C LEU A 367 -17.79 15.92 6.57
N ARG A 368 -17.26 17.15 6.58
CA ARG A 368 -17.94 18.28 5.97
C ARG A 368 -18.11 18.02 4.47
N ARG A 369 -19.30 18.28 3.94
CA ARG A 369 -19.59 18.18 2.51
C ARG A 369 -19.55 19.59 1.92
N GLU A 370 -18.76 19.76 0.88
CA GLU A 370 -18.68 20.98 0.08
C GLU A 370 -19.16 20.66 -1.31
N GLU A 371 -20.07 21.47 -1.86
CA GLU A 371 -20.56 21.33 -3.23
C GLU A 371 -19.72 22.25 -4.11
N GLU A 372 -19.27 21.74 -5.28
CA GLU A 372 -18.51 22.50 -6.23
C GLU A 372 -19.43 23.00 -7.35
N PRO A 373 -19.50 24.32 -7.58
CA PRO A 373 -20.38 24.89 -8.62
C PRO A 373 -20.03 24.32 -10.00
N GLY A 374 -21.07 23.84 -10.71
CA GLY A 374 -20.93 23.22 -12.03
C GLY A 374 -20.65 21.72 -12.00
N PHE A 375 -20.43 21.13 -10.81
CA PHE A 375 -20.21 19.70 -10.61
C PHE A 375 -21.20 19.06 -9.65
N GLU A 376 -22.35 19.68 -9.43
CA GLU A 376 -23.38 19.17 -8.55
C GLU A 376 -23.78 17.73 -8.94
N ALA A 377 -23.80 16.82 -7.95
CA ALA A 377 -24.10 15.43 -8.20
C ALA A 377 -25.60 15.24 -8.54
N GLU A 378 -25.91 14.69 -9.72
CA GLU A 378 -27.25 14.25 -10.09
C GLU A 378 -27.74 13.15 -9.14
N HIS A 379 -26.83 12.24 -8.75
CA HIS A 379 -27.05 11.18 -7.79
C HIS A 379 -26.54 11.60 -6.42
N ARG A 380 -27.40 12.13 -5.58
CA ARG A 380 -27.02 12.63 -4.25
C ARG A 380 -26.38 11.53 -3.40
N VAL A 381 -25.22 11.82 -2.84
CA VAL A 381 -24.59 11.00 -1.80
C VAL A 381 -25.48 11.05 -0.54
N PRO A 382 -25.98 9.92 -0.02
CA PRO A 382 -26.80 9.90 1.18
C PRO A 382 -26.08 10.51 2.37
N GLU A 383 -26.81 11.18 3.26
CA GLU A 383 -26.25 11.65 4.53
C GLU A 383 -25.80 10.48 5.39
N THR A 384 -24.70 10.65 6.09
CA THR A 384 -24.08 9.66 6.97
C THR A 384 -23.89 10.23 8.37
N SER A 385 -23.76 9.38 9.38
CA SER A 385 -23.50 9.79 10.76
C SER A 385 -22.11 9.36 11.21
N ALA A 386 -21.58 10.02 12.23
CA ALA A 386 -20.32 9.62 12.88
C ALA A 386 -20.34 8.20 13.48
N THR A 387 -21.53 7.55 13.55
CA THR A 387 -21.69 6.15 13.98
C THR A 387 -21.76 5.17 12.81
N GLY A 388 -21.54 5.62 11.57
CA GLY A 388 -21.54 4.78 10.36
C GLY A 388 -22.94 4.45 9.82
N GLN A 389 -23.96 5.17 10.23
CA GLN A 389 -25.32 4.95 9.72
C GLN A 389 -25.58 5.80 8.49
N ILE A 390 -26.10 5.18 7.44
CA ILE A 390 -26.59 5.90 6.27
C ILE A 390 -28.02 6.39 6.58
N ILE A 391 -28.19 7.71 6.64
CA ILE A 391 -29.47 8.34 6.96
C ILE A 391 -30.36 8.29 5.72
N LYS A 392 -31.32 7.37 5.70
CA LYS A 392 -32.31 7.30 4.64
C LYS A 392 -33.33 8.40 4.85
N LYS A 393 -33.48 9.35 3.94
CA LYS A 393 -34.60 10.31 3.98
C LYS A 393 -35.92 9.53 4.00
N PRO A 394 -36.89 9.90 4.86
CA PRO A 394 -38.19 9.24 4.88
C PRO A 394 -38.80 9.32 3.48
N LYS A 395 -39.23 8.17 2.95
CA LYS A 395 -39.97 8.12 1.68
C LYS A 395 -41.14 9.11 1.78
N LYS A 396 -41.21 10.07 0.85
CA LYS A 396 -42.42 10.94 0.76
C LYS A 396 -43.67 10.04 0.82
N PRO A 397 -44.65 10.36 1.65
CA PRO A 397 -45.84 9.55 1.74
C PRO A 397 -46.43 9.42 0.33
N LYS A 398 -46.70 8.20 -0.10
CA LYS A 398 -47.39 7.93 -1.36
C LYS A 398 -48.66 8.71 -1.33
N LYS A 399 -48.93 9.60 -2.30
CA LYS A 399 -50.21 10.24 -2.47
C LYS A 399 -51.27 9.15 -2.39
N PRO A 400 -52.33 9.32 -1.58
CA PRO A 400 -53.39 8.33 -1.47
C PRO A 400 -53.92 8.08 -2.89
N LYS A 401 -53.99 6.81 -3.29
CA LYS A 401 -54.68 6.42 -4.51
C LYS A 401 -56.15 6.89 -4.33
N VAL A 402 -56.54 7.89 -5.12
CA VAL A 402 -57.94 8.26 -5.24
C VAL A 402 -58.68 7.00 -5.71
N SER A 403 -59.45 6.38 -4.82
CA SER A 403 -60.34 5.30 -5.16
C SER A 403 -61.33 5.85 -6.20
N LYS A 404 -61.29 5.25 -7.38
CA LYS A 404 -62.37 5.50 -8.35
C LYS A 404 -63.69 5.10 -7.69
N VAL A 405 -64.55 6.08 -7.50
CA VAL A 405 -65.92 5.89 -7.07
C VAL A 405 -66.58 4.96 -8.10
N PRO A 406 -67.29 3.89 -7.70
CA PRO A 406 -68.05 3.07 -8.64
C PRO A 406 -69.19 3.90 -9.22
N SER A 407 -69.24 4.02 -10.54
CA SER A 407 -70.38 4.61 -11.25
C SER A 407 -71.54 3.65 -11.12
N LEU A 408 -72.65 4.17 -10.61
CA LEU A 408 -74.00 3.53 -10.52
C LEU A 408 -74.48 3.15 -11.92
N PRO A 409 -75.22 2.03 -12.07
CA PRO A 409 -75.79 1.62 -13.34
C PRO A 409 -77.03 2.47 -13.68
N GLN A 410 -77.01 3.15 -14.86
CA GLN A 410 -78.21 3.69 -15.45
C GLN A 410 -78.89 2.61 -16.31
N GLY A 411 -80.13 2.46 -16.06
CA GLY A 411 -81.02 1.45 -16.55
C GLY A 411 -81.29 1.50 -18.07
N GLU A 412 -81.78 0.40 -18.50
CA GLU A 412 -82.29 0.03 -19.82
C GLU A 412 -83.33 0.97 -20.43
N LEU A 413 -83.25 1.24 -21.72
CA LEU A 413 -84.40 1.30 -22.62
C LEU A 413 -84.02 1.19 -24.08
N GLY A 414 -84.36 0.07 -24.70
CA GLY A 414 -85.15 0.03 -25.94
C GLY A 414 -84.43 -0.20 -27.27
N LYS A 415 -84.42 -1.46 -27.72
CA LYS A 415 -84.77 -1.99 -29.07
C LYS A 415 -83.89 -1.65 -30.30
N GLN A 416 -83.14 -2.60 -30.81
CA GLN A 416 -83.24 -3.49 -32.04
C GLN A 416 -83.13 -2.76 -33.39
N PRO A 417 -82.87 -3.59 -34.52
CA PRO A 417 -81.68 -4.30 -34.89
C PRO A 417 -81.19 -3.97 -36.36
N ALA A 418 -80.13 -4.47 -36.81
CA ALA A 418 -79.95 -5.15 -38.09
C ALA A 418 -78.46 -5.12 -38.61
N SER A 419 -77.98 -6.29 -38.80
CA SER A 419 -77.42 -6.97 -39.97
C SER A 419 -76.00 -6.58 -40.43
N GLY A 420 -75.20 -7.64 -40.52
CA GLY A 420 -74.26 -7.79 -41.57
C GLY A 420 -72.90 -8.40 -41.21
N LYS A 421 -72.83 -9.72 -41.07
CA LYS A 421 -71.92 -10.72 -41.64
C LYS A 421 -70.51 -10.27 -42.03
N LYS A 422 -69.42 -10.86 -41.48
CA LYS A 422 -68.65 -12.07 -41.91
C LYS A 422 -67.42 -12.20 -41.05
N ALA A 423 -67.28 -13.28 -40.32
CA ALA A 423 -66.53 -14.51 -40.53
C ALA A 423 -65.01 -14.37 -40.38
N SER A 424 -64.54 -14.81 -39.30
CA SER A 424 -63.53 -15.77 -38.81
C SER A 424 -62.49 -16.34 -39.81
N PRO A 425 -61.39 -17.06 -39.44
CA PRO A 425 -61.14 -17.82 -38.19
C PRO A 425 -59.68 -17.65 -37.64
N GLN A 426 -59.48 -17.87 -36.36
CA GLN A 426 -58.89 -19.01 -35.63
C GLN A 426 -57.46 -19.42 -35.95
N HIS A 427 -56.58 -19.40 -34.98
CA HIS A 427 -56.01 -20.52 -34.22
C HIS A 427 -55.01 -19.94 -33.23
N GLY A 428 -55.05 -20.15 -31.97
CA GLY A 428 -54.90 -21.37 -31.18
C GLY A 428 -53.40 -21.57 -30.96
N GLU A 429 -52.81 -21.70 -29.89
CA GLU A 429 -52.99 -22.43 -28.67
C GLU A 429 -51.82 -22.17 -27.71
N ASN A 430 -52.18 -22.00 -26.54
CA ASN A 430 -51.57 -22.29 -25.24
C ASN A 430 -50.69 -23.56 -25.24
N LYS A 431 -49.50 -23.55 -24.54
CA LYS A 431 -49.10 -24.63 -23.60
C LYS A 431 -47.85 -24.31 -22.80
N ARG A 432 -48.06 -24.20 -21.56
CA ARG A 432 -47.42 -24.66 -20.33
C ARG A 432 -46.09 -25.42 -20.42
N LYS A 433 -45.22 -25.07 -19.46
CA LYS A 433 -44.08 -25.86 -18.92
C LYS A 433 -44.48 -27.28 -18.54
N PRO A 434 -43.52 -28.21 -18.47
CA PRO A 434 -42.96 -28.56 -17.18
C PRO A 434 -41.45 -28.87 -17.13
N ALA A 435 -40.97 -28.90 -15.90
CA ALA A 435 -39.66 -29.37 -15.46
C ALA A 435 -39.57 -30.90 -15.49
N THR A 436 -38.32 -31.45 -15.66
CA THR A 436 -37.81 -32.61 -14.88
C THR A 436 -36.41 -33.01 -15.30
N GLN A 437 -35.48 -33.03 -14.31
CA GLN A 437 -34.62 -34.16 -13.87
C GLN A 437 -33.50 -34.72 -14.78
N ARG A 438 -32.31 -34.73 -14.17
CA ARG A 438 -31.13 -35.54 -14.44
C ARG A 438 -31.44 -37.05 -14.44
N PRO A 439 -30.60 -37.91 -15.09
CA PRO A 439 -29.65 -38.66 -14.28
C PRO A 439 -28.23 -38.82 -14.84
N ALA A 440 -27.37 -39.29 -13.93
CA ALA A 440 -25.98 -39.66 -14.13
C ALA A 440 -25.78 -41.03 -14.76
N SER A 441 -24.62 -41.24 -15.41
CA SER A 441 -23.81 -42.49 -15.31
C SER A 441 -22.61 -42.43 -16.26
N THR A 442 -21.41 -42.48 -15.72
CA THR A 442 -20.40 -43.58 -15.76
C THR A 442 -19.82 -43.96 -17.11
N GLY A 443 -18.49 -43.91 -17.19
CA GLY A 443 -17.76 -44.91 -17.93
C GLY A 443 -16.50 -44.47 -18.66
N ASN A 444 -15.35 -44.70 -18.06
CA ASN A 444 -14.10 -45.27 -18.56
C ASN A 444 -13.33 -44.71 -19.77
N SER A 445 -12.08 -44.49 -19.46
CA SER A 445 -10.86 -44.40 -20.31
C SER A 445 -10.69 -45.62 -21.27
N PRO A 446 -9.78 -45.61 -22.26
CA PRO A 446 -8.34 -45.48 -22.07
C PRO A 446 -7.54 -44.77 -23.20
N LYS A 447 -6.28 -44.45 -22.89
CA LYS A 447 -5.16 -44.21 -23.82
C LYS A 447 -4.81 -45.44 -24.63
N PRO A 448 -4.12 -45.32 -25.82
CA PRO A 448 -2.67 -45.28 -25.84
C PRO A 448 -2.04 -44.41 -26.96
N ALA A 449 -0.91 -43.86 -26.70
CA ALA A 449 0.49 -44.16 -27.03
C ALA A 449 0.92 -44.06 -28.51
N SER A 450 2.08 -43.37 -28.65
CA SER A 450 3.17 -43.56 -29.62
C SER A 450 3.14 -42.78 -30.94
N GLY A 451 4.24 -42.07 -31.17
CA GLY A 451 4.99 -42.05 -32.36
C GLY A 451 5.65 -40.75 -32.76
N ASN A 452 6.87 -40.51 -32.30
CA ASN A 452 7.89 -39.80 -33.08
C ASN A 452 8.39 -40.77 -34.18
N PRO A 453 8.98 -40.40 -35.33
CA PRO A 453 10.19 -39.59 -35.43
C PRO A 453 10.46 -38.87 -36.79
N PHE A 454 11.68 -38.30 -36.86
CA PHE A 454 12.53 -37.95 -38.04
C PHE A 454 12.34 -36.54 -38.63
N SER A 455 13.35 -35.66 -38.44
CA SER A 455 14.64 -35.45 -39.11
C SER A 455 14.58 -34.63 -40.40
N GLY A 456 15.46 -33.64 -40.50
CA GLY A 456 15.80 -32.89 -41.71
C GLY A 456 16.34 -31.53 -41.42
N GLN A 457 17.52 -31.38 -41.03
CA GLN A 457 18.79 -30.90 -41.57
C GLN A 457 18.71 -29.89 -42.75
N LYS A 458 19.49 -28.83 -42.57
CA LYS A 458 20.38 -28.01 -43.42
C LYS A 458 19.94 -26.55 -43.48
N ALA A 459 20.72 -25.58 -43.20
CA ALA A 459 22.11 -25.25 -43.23
C ALA A 459 22.27 -23.83 -43.83
N ARG A 460 23.11 -23.01 -43.17
CA ARG A 460 23.96 -21.93 -43.72
C ARG A 460 23.31 -20.73 -44.40
N SER A 461 23.60 -19.50 -43.94
CA SER A 461 24.81 -18.75 -44.32
C SER A 461 24.89 -17.43 -43.53
N LYS A 462 26.07 -17.16 -42.99
CA LYS A 462 26.63 -15.80 -42.77
C LYS A 462 27.21 -15.28 -44.09
N PRO A 463 27.32 -13.99 -44.30
CA PRO A 463 28.62 -13.32 -44.21
C PRO A 463 28.51 -11.99 -43.42
N ALA A 464 29.45 -11.62 -42.61
CA ALA A 464 30.83 -11.14 -42.75
C ALA A 464 30.89 -9.63 -42.99
N LYS A 465 31.46 -8.94 -41.98
CA LYS A 465 32.53 -7.95 -41.95
C LYS A 465 32.39 -6.66 -42.77
N ASP A 466 32.52 -5.54 -42.06
CA ASP A 466 33.66 -4.59 -42.19
C ASP A 466 33.42 -3.53 -41.08
N SER A 467 34.25 -3.40 -40.07
CA SER A 467 35.58 -2.76 -39.88
C SER A 467 35.65 -1.36 -40.50
N VAL A 468 35.60 -0.32 -39.64
CA VAL A 468 36.54 0.79 -39.72
C VAL A 468 36.93 1.18 -38.29
N ALA A 469 38.20 1.00 -38.07
CA ALA A 469 38.94 1.42 -36.91
C ALA A 469 39.47 2.86 -37.07
N ASN A 470 39.86 3.43 -35.94
CA ASN A 470 40.89 4.47 -35.79
C ASN A 470 40.51 5.94 -35.94
N LEU A 471 40.91 6.60 -34.92
CA LEU A 471 41.70 7.85 -34.79
C LEU A 471 41.08 8.70 -33.65
N LEU A 472 41.73 9.06 -32.55
CA LEU A 472 43.03 9.61 -32.30
C LEU A 472 43.30 9.60 -30.77
N ARG A 473 44.39 9.04 -30.36
CA ARG A 473 45.25 9.61 -29.30
C ARG A 473 46.30 10.47 -30.00
N PRO A 474 46.85 11.55 -29.43
CA PRO A 474 48.04 11.36 -28.58
C PRO A 474 48.25 12.41 -27.46
N ALA A 475 49.07 12.02 -26.51
CA ALA A 475 50.35 12.58 -26.08
C ALA A 475 50.31 14.01 -25.45
N GLY A 476 50.98 14.31 -24.38
CA GLY A 476 52.17 13.86 -23.79
C GLY A 476 52.43 14.63 -22.48
N LYS A 477 53.13 14.02 -21.58
CA LYS A 477 53.84 14.70 -20.48
C LYS A 477 55.02 15.53 -21.02
N PRO A 478 55.49 16.50 -20.27
CA PRO A 478 56.85 16.33 -19.81
C PRO A 478 57.05 16.52 -18.31
N ALA A 479 58.13 15.87 -17.90
CA ALA A 479 58.70 15.82 -16.58
C ALA A 479 59.61 17.04 -16.31
N SER A 480 59.99 17.09 -15.02
CA SER A 480 61.21 17.61 -14.44
C SER A 480 61.23 19.01 -13.82
N GLY A 481 61.75 19.03 -12.61
CA GLY A 481 62.25 20.21 -11.94
C GLY A 481 62.46 19.99 -10.44
N ARG A 482 63.55 19.35 -10.09
CA ARG A 482 64.20 19.37 -8.76
C ARG A 482 64.49 20.81 -8.33
N GLY A 483 64.38 21.10 -7.05
CA GLY A 483 64.97 22.29 -6.43
C GLY A 483 64.81 22.25 -4.92
N LYS A 484 65.91 21.86 -4.28
CA LYS A 484 66.21 21.97 -2.85
C LYS A 484 65.95 23.39 -2.32
N ARG A 485 65.32 23.52 -1.18
CA ARG A 485 65.93 24.01 0.08
C ARG A 485 64.96 23.75 1.19
#